data_1bd7318d59949e7a45e962dbdcf05eec
#
_entry.id   1bd7318d59949e7a45e962dbdcf05eec
#
_cell.length_a   1.000
_cell.length_b   1.000
_cell.length_c   1.000
_cell.angle_alpha   90.00
_cell.angle_beta   90.00
_cell.angle_gamma   90.00
#
_symmetry.space_group_name_H-M   'P 1'
#
loop_
_entity.id
_entity.type
_entity.pdbx_description
1 polymer ?
#
loop_
_entity_poly.entity_id
_entity_poly.type
_entity_poly.pdbx_seq_one_letter_code
_entity_poly.pdbx_strand_id
1 'polypeptide(L)'
;MSATMERRTPEPGTWLGIPEFPKAAKVGLANAQLRKNLAHATTTIRAKRVVRASEVPDWEELRTAAAQIKDRVGRHLDTYLLQAEAAMTAAGITVHWARDAADANRIVADIAKAKGVDEVVKIKSMVTQEIDLNEALEAEGIAAWETDLAELIVQLGHDLPSHILVPAIHRNRREVREIFVEEMGRYGTPAPEGISDNPPELAEAARVHLREKFLRAEMAVSGGNFIVAETGTLVIVESEGNGRMCLTLPKTLVSVVGIEKIVPTIEDLEVFLKLLPRSSTGERMNPYTSLWTGVTDGDGPQDLHVVLLDNGRSRVLSDPTGRAALRCIRCSACLNICPVYERVGGHAYGSPYPGPIGAILGPQLRGLEDARDRALPFASTL
;
A
#
# COMPACT_ATOMS: atom_id res chain seq x y z
N MET A 1 -7.74 -9.75 26.33
CA MET A 1 -7.63 -8.28 26.27
C MET A 1 -6.79 -7.98 25.05
N SER A 2 -7.41 -7.44 23.99
CA SER A 2 -6.68 -6.99 22.80
C SER A 2 -5.78 -5.82 23.23
N ALA A 3 -4.47 -5.95 23.12
CA ALA A 3 -3.54 -4.85 23.36
C ALA A 3 -3.65 -3.90 22.15
N THR A 4 -4.40 -2.82 22.30
CA THR A 4 -4.41 -1.73 21.33
C THR A 4 -3.06 -1.04 21.35
N MET A 5 -2.48 -0.76 20.16
CA MET A 5 -1.24 -0.01 20.07
C MET A 5 -1.41 1.43 20.59
N GLU A 6 -0.39 1.97 21.25
CA GLU A 6 -0.40 3.39 21.68
C GLU A 6 -0.49 4.29 20.43
N ARG A 7 -1.47 5.19 20.43
CA ARG A 7 -1.68 6.14 19.35
C ARG A 7 -0.74 7.32 19.44
N ARG A 8 -0.18 7.71 18.29
CA ARG A 8 0.30 9.07 18.11
C ARG A 8 -0.91 10.02 17.97
N THR A 9 -1.03 10.99 18.86
CA THR A 9 -2.02 12.06 18.71
C THR A 9 -1.53 13.00 17.60
N PRO A 10 -2.22 13.10 16.44
CA PRO A 10 -1.75 13.96 15.37
C PRO A 10 -1.85 15.43 15.77
N GLU A 11 -0.80 16.20 15.51
CA GLU A 11 -0.90 17.66 15.56
C GLU A 11 -1.80 18.14 14.41
N PRO A 12 -2.67 19.14 14.62
CA PRO A 12 -3.50 19.71 13.55
C PRO A 12 -2.63 20.13 12.36
N GLY A 13 -3.08 19.76 11.16
CA GLY A 13 -2.37 20.08 9.94
C GLY A 13 -1.16 19.19 9.61
N THR A 14 -0.92 18.07 10.33
CA THR A 14 0.15 17.10 10.06
C THR A 14 -0.42 15.74 9.70
N TRP A 15 0.32 14.93 8.91
CA TRP A 15 -0.01 13.55 8.72
C TRP A 15 0.58 12.74 9.90
N LEU A 16 -0.30 12.24 10.77
CA LEU A 16 0.06 11.44 11.94
C LEU A 16 1.24 12.03 12.76
N GLY A 17 1.27 13.35 12.93
CA GLY A 17 2.29 14.04 13.72
C GLY A 17 3.60 14.36 12.99
N ILE A 18 3.69 14.13 11.67
CA ILE A 18 4.86 14.56 10.88
C ILE A 18 4.80 16.09 10.68
N PRO A 19 5.83 16.84 11.06
CA PRO A 19 5.86 18.28 10.88
C PRO A 19 5.97 18.66 9.39
N GLU A 20 5.75 19.95 9.09
CA GLU A 20 5.92 20.49 7.74
C GLU A 20 7.26 20.12 7.11
N PHE A 21 7.28 19.95 5.79
CA PHE A 21 8.45 19.46 5.05
C PHE A 21 9.77 20.18 5.42
N PRO A 22 9.87 21.51 5.53
CA PRO A 22 11.15 22.14 5.84
C PRO A 22 11.73 21.70 7.18
N LYS A 23 10.88 21.49 8.17
CA LYS A 23 11.28 20.99 9.51
C LYS A 23 11.66 19.51 9.45
N ALA A 24 10.81 18.68 8.85
CA ALA A 24 11.06 17.25 8.70
C ALA A 24 12.30 16.98 7.83
N ALA A 25 12.50 17.73 6.75
CA ALA A 25 13.67 17.62 5.89
C ALA A 25 14.99 17.92 6.62
N LYS A 26 15.01 18.90 7.52
CA LYS A 26 16.20 19.20 8.34
C LYS A 26 16.58 18.00 9.23
N VAL A 27 15.60 17.32 9.79
CA VAL A 27 15.83 16.10 10.59
C VAL A 27 16.41 14.99 9.70
N GLY A 28 15.80 14.74 8.53
CA GLY A 28 16.31 13.75 7.57
C GLY A 28 17.74 14.06 7.10
N LEU A 29 18.03 15.32 6.78
CA LEU A 29 19.37 15.76 6.35
C LEU A 29 20.42 15.62 7.46
N ALA A 30 20.05 15.75 8.73
CA ALA A 30 20.96 15.55 9.86
C ALA A 30 21.23 14.05 10.14
N ASN A 31 20.35 13.15 9.71
CA ASN A 31 20.48 11.72 9.93
C ASN A 31 21.40 11.05 8.89
N ALA A 32 22.66 10.86 9.24
CA ALA A 32 23.66 10.25 8.35
C ALA A 32 23.33 8.78 8.02
N GLN A 33 22.75 8.03 8.99
CA GLN A 33 22.38 6.63 8.78
C GLN A 33 21.22 6.50 7.79
N LEU A 34 20.19 7.31 7.93
CA LEU A 34 19.08 7.39 6.98
C LEU A 34 19.58 7.65 5.55
N ARG A 35 20.42 8.66 5.37
CA ARG A 35 20.97 9.00 4.05
C ARG A 35 21.79 7.87 3.45
N LYS A 36 22.57 7.16 4.25
CA LYS A 36 23.34 5.99 3.81
C LYS A 36 22.41 4.85 3.36
N ASN A 37 21.39 4.55 4.14
CA ASN A 37 20.42 3.51 3.84
C ASN A 37 19.67 3.83 2.53
N LEU A 38 19.17 5.05 2.40
CA LEU A 38 18.43 5.50 1.22
C LEU A 38 19.30 5.46 -0.04
N ALA A 39 20.51 6.03 0.00
CA ALA A 39 21.42 6.05 -1.14
C ALA A 39 21.78 4.62 -1.62
N HIS A 40 22.01 3.69 -0.68
CA HIS A 40 22.27 2.30 -1.02
C HIS A 40 21.06 1.62 -1.65
N ALA A 41 19.90 1.71 -1.02
CA ALA A 41 18.69 1.02 -1.46
C ALA A 41 18.19 1.57 -2.81
N THR A 42 18.06 2.89 -2.96
CA THR A 42 17.58 3.52 -4.20
C THR A 42 18.50 3.25 -5.38
N THR A 43 19.82 3.32 -5.16
CA THR A 43 20.82 3.01 -6.21
C THR A 43 20.73 1.54 -6.63
N THR A 44 20.60 0.62 -5.68
CA THR A 44 20.48 -0.82 -5.95
C THR A 44 19.22 -1.14 -6.74
N ILE A 45 18.06 -0.62 -6.31
CA ILE A 45 16.77 -0.86 -6.99
C ILE A 45 16.79 -0.25 -8.38
N ARG A 46 17.31 0.99 -8.52
CA ARG A 46 17.45 1.66 -9.82
C ARG A 46 18.31 0.87 -10.79
N ALA A 47 19.45 0.36 -10.35
CA ALA A 47 20.34 -0.46 -11.18
C ALA A 47 19.65 -1.75 -11.66
N LYS A 48 18.97 -2.47 -10.76
CA LYS A 48 18.16 -3.64 -11.12
C LYS A 48 17.09 -3.30 -12.17
N ARG A 49 16.35 -2.20 -11.96
CA ARG A 49 15.32 -1.74 -12.90
C ARG A 49 15.87 -1.50 -14.29
N VAL A 50 17.02 -0.82 -14.41
CA VAL A 50 17.66 -0.55 -15.72
C VAL A 50 17.92 -1.86 -16.46
N VAL A 51 18.50 -2.85 -15.79
CA VAL A 51 18.78 -4.16 -16.38
C VAL A 51 17.48 -4.84 -16.83
N ARG A 52 16.43 -4.86 -15.99
CA ARG A 52 15.18 -5.57 -16.31
C ARG A 52 14.32 -4.86 -17.37
N ALA A 53 14.38 -3.53 -17.43
CA ALA A 53 13.73 -2.78 -18.49
C ALA A 53 14.41 -3.00 -19.85
N SER A 54 15.76 -3.06 -19.90
CA SER A 54 16.50 -3.30 -21.14
C SER A 54 16.33 -4.71 -21.72
N GLU A 55 15.81 -5.67 -20.95
CA GLU A 55 15.45 -7.00 -21.45
C GLU A 55 14.17 -7.01 -22.32
N VAL A 56 13.42 -5.92 -22.34
CA VAL A 56 12.17 -5.76 -23.10
C VAL A 56 12.43 -4.78 -24.24
N PRO A 57 12.60 -5.25 -25.49
CA PRO A 57 12.99 -4.40 -26.61
C PRO A 57 12.01 -3.25 -26.89
N ASP A 58 10.72 -3.50 -26.68
CA ASP A 58 9.59 -2.59 -26.89
C ASP A 58 9.13 -1.91 -25.56
N TRP A 59 10.08 -1.63 -24.65
CA TRP A 59 9.76 -1.09 -23.31
C TRP A 59 8.98 0.23 -23.35
N GLU A 60 9.35 1.16 -24.22
CA GLU A 60 8.69 2.47 -24.30
C GLU A 60 7.31 2.38 -24.97
N GLU A 61 7.15 1.49 -25.94
CA GLU A 61 5.86 1.17 -26.56
C GLU A 61 4.93 0.53 -25.52
N LEU A 62 5.43 -0.38 -24.69
CA LEU A 62 4.68 -1.02 -23.62
C LEU A 62 4.21 0.02 -22.58
N ARG A 63 5.06 0.97 -22.20
CA ARG A 63 4.69 2.08 -21.32
C ARG A 63 3.64 2.99 -21.95
N THR A 64 3.76 3.25 -23.23
CA THR A 64 2.77 4.03 -24.00
C THR A 64 1.43 3.32 -24.03
N ALA A 65 1.42 2.01 -24.30
CA ALA A 65 0.21 1.19 -24.29
C ALA A 65 -0.47 1.24 -22.90
N ALA A 66 0.28 1.08 -21.84
CA ALA A 66 -0.26 1.20 -20.47
C ALA A 66 -0.89 2.58 -20.20
N ALA A 67 -0.24 3.66 -20.64
CA ALA A 67 -0.79 5.01 -20.51
C ALA A 67 -2.11 5.16 -21.31
N GLN A 68 -2.18 4.62 -22.52
CA GLN A 68 -3.38 4.64 -23.36
C GLN A 68 -4.54 3.84 -22.74
N ILE A 69 -4.24 2.67 -22.14
CA ILE A 69 -5.23 1.87 -21.40
C ILE A 69 -5.79 2.70 -20.24
N LYS A 70 -4.93 3.33 -19.43
CA LYS A 70 -5.36 4.17 -18.30
C LYS A 70 -6.17 5.39 -18.76
N ASP A 71 -5.81 6.00 -19.87
CA ASP A 71 -6.55 7.13 -20.44
C ASP A 71 -7.93 6.69 -21.00
N ARG A 72 -8.01 5.50 -21.62
CA ARG A 72 -9.26 4.91 -22.06
C ARG A 72 -10.19 4.66 -20.87
N VAL A 73 -9.65 4.04 -19.80
CA VAL A 73 -10.39 3.83 -18.56
C VAL A 73 -10.87 5.15 -17.97
N GLY A 74 -10.00 6.16 -17.87
CA GLY A 74 -10.39 7.47 -17.33
C GLY A 74 -11.50 8.16 -18.13
N ARG A 75 -11.55 7.98 -19.45
CA ARG A 75 -12.63 8.54 -20.31
C ARG A 75 -13.98 7.84 -20.15
N HIS A 76 -13.99 6.58 -19.72
CA HIS A 76 -15.17 5.72 -19.60
C HIS A 76 -15.22 5.04 -18.23
N LEU A 77 -14.81 5.78 -17.19
CA LEU A 77 -14.62 5.22 -15.85
C LEU A 77 -15.93 4.69 -15.27
N ASP A 78 -17.02 5.40 -15.48
CA ASP A 78 -18.38 5.00 -15.08
C ASP A 78 -18.78 3.66 -15.69
N THR A 79 -18.57 3.51 -17.00
CA THR A 79 -18.89 2.27 -17.74
C THR A 79 -18.10 1.07 -17.19
N TYR A 80 -16.78 1.23 -17.00
CA TYR A 80 -15.95 0.14 -16.50
C TYR A 80 -16.21 -0.18 -15.03
N LEU A 81 -16.55 0.81 -14.20
CA LEU A 81 -16.91 0.58 -12.81
C LEU A 81 -18.24 -0.18 -12.69
N LEU A 82 -19.26 0.19 -13.45
CA LEU A 82 -20.54 -0.53 -13.47
C LEU A 82 -20.39 -1.96 -14.03
N GLN A 83 -19.54 -2.16 -15.03
CA GLN A 83 -19.21 -3.48 -15.57
C GLN A 83 -18.52 -4.35 -14.47
N ALA A 84 -17.53 -3.79 -13.78
CA ALA A 84 -16.83 -4.49 -12.70
C ALA A 84 -17.79 -4.86 -11.55
N GLU A 85 -18.63 -3.91 -11.11
CA GLU A 85 -19.62 -4.14 -10.06
C GLU A 85 -20.58 -5.27 -10.44
N ALA A 86 -21.12 -5.25 -11.67
CA ALA A 86 -22.02 -6.29 -12.15
C ALA A 86 -21.34 -7.67 -12.18
N ALA A 87 -20.10 -7.76 -12.69
CA ALA A 87 -19.35 -8.99 -12.75
C ALA A 87 -19.00 -9.53 -11.35
N MET A 88 -18.53 -8.67 -10.43
CA MET A 88 -18.24 -9.02 -9.04
C MET A 88 -19.49 -9.53 -8.33
N THR A 89 -20.62 -8.82 -8.45
CA THR A 89 -21.88 -9.19 -7.80
C THR A 89 -22.37 -10.55 -8.32
N ALA A 90 -22.29 -10.78 -9.63
CA ALA A 90 -22.65 -12.06 -10.22
C ALA A 90 -21.78 -13.22 -9.74
N ALA A 91 -20.53 -12.93 -9.33
CA ALA A 91 -19.58 -13.90 -8.78
C ALA A 91 -19.64 -14.02 -7.24
N GLY A 92 -20.64 -13.43 -6.58
CA GLY A 92 -20.87 -13.53 -5.14
C GLY A 92 -20.05 -12.55 -4.29
N ILE A 93 -19.44 -11.53 -4.90
CA ILE A 93 -18.72 -10.48 -4.19
C ILE A 93 -19.68 -9.35 -3.83
N THR A 94 -19.66 -8.90 -2.57
CA THR A 94 -20.40 -7.72 -2.15
C THR A 94 -19.60 -6.45 -2.46
N VAL A 95 -20.14 -5.60 -3.31
CA VAL A 95 -19.50 -4.34 -3.71
C VAL A 95 -20.04 -3.17 -2.88
N HIS A 96 -19.15 -2.36 -2.36
CA HIS A 96 -19.44 -1.13 -1.63
C HIS A 96 -18.82 0.07 -2.34
N TRP A 97 -19.49 1.20 -2.27
CA TRP A 97 -19.01 2.47 -2.78
C TRP A 97 -18.66 3.40 -1.63
N ALA A 98 -17.45 3.91 -1.61
CA ALA A 98 -16.98 4.88 -0.63
C ALA A 98 -16.55 6.18 -1.32
N ARG A 99 -17.17 7.29 -0.92
CA ARG A 99 -16.87 8.62 -1.47
C ARG A 99 -15.52 9.16 -0.98
N ASP A 100 -15.19 8.86 0.27
CA ASP A 100 -14.03 9.40 0.98
C ASP A 100 -13.49 8.40 2.01
N ALA A 101 -12.45 8.81 2.72
CA ALA A 101 -11.80 8.04 3.76
C ALA A 101 -12.77 7.63 4.88
N ALA A 102 -13.63 8.54 5.32
CA ALA A 102 -14.56 8.28 6.42
C ALA A 102 -15.59 7.21 6.04
N ASP A 103 -16.16 7.28 4.82
CA ASP A 103 -17.07 6.26 4.30
C ASP A 103 -16.38 4.89 4.22
N ALA A 104 -15.16 4.82 3.68
CA ALA A 104 -14.42 3.56 3.55
C ALA A 104 -14.10 2.93 4.91
N ASN A 105 -13.56 3.72 5.82
CA ASN A 105 -13.21 3.27 7.16
C ASN A 105 -14.45 2.76 7.93
N ARG A 106 -15.57 3.48 7.83
CA ARG A 106 -16.83 3.08 8.42
C ARG A 106 -17.32 1.74 7.85
N ILE A 107 -17.30 1.56 6.52
CA ILE A 107 -17.72 0.31 5.87
C ILE A 107 -16.89 -0.87 6.38
N VAL A 108 -15.54 -0.74 6.44
CA VAL A 108 -14.67 -1.81 6.93
C VAL A 108 -14.94 -2.13 8.40
N ALA A 109 -15.07 -1.11 9.24
CA ALA A 109 -15.38 -1.28 10.67
C ALA A 109 -16.75 -1.92 10.90
N ASP A 110 -17.78 -1.51 10.14
CA ASP A 110 -19.13 -2.07 10.23
C ASP A 110 -19.14 -3.55 9.84
N ILE A 111 -18.40 -3.95 8.80
CA ILE A 111 -18.27 -5.37 8.42
C ILE A 111 -17.59 -6.16 9.54
N ALA A 112 -16.48 -5.66 10.10
CA ALA A 112 -15.79 -6.32 11.21
C ALA A 112 -16.71 -6.50 12.44
N LYS A 113 -17.42 -5.45 12.82
CA LYS A 113 -18.40 -5.50 13.94
C LYS A 113 -19.53 -6.47 13.67
N ALA A 114 -20.07 -6.48 12.44
CA ALA A 114 -21.14 -7.41 12.06
C ALA A 114 -20.71 -8.88 12.12
N LYS A 115 -19.42 -9.14 11.91
CA LYS A 115 -18.81 -10.47 12.07
C LYS A 115 -18.37 -10.78 13.50
N GLY A 116 -18.43 -9.80 14.40
CA GLY A 116 -18.02 -9.95 15.80
C GLY A 116 -16.51 -10.14 15.96
N VAL A 117 -15.71 -9.63 15.03
CA VAL A 117 -14.23 -9.71 15.10
C VAL A 117 -13.66 -8.44 15.73
N ASP A 118 -12.67 -8.60 16.60
CA ASP A 118 -11.94 -7.53 17.27
C ASP A 118 -10.50 -7.39 16.77
N GLU A 119 -10.10 -8.22 15.79
CA GLU A 119 -8.81 -8.11 15.12
C GLU A 119 -8.90 -8.53 13.64
N VAL A 120 -8.07 -7.94 12.81
CA VAL A 120 -7.92 -8.27 11.40
C VAL A 120 -6.44 -8.43 11.03
N VAL A 121 -6.14 -9.33 10.09
CA VAL A 121 -4.83 -9.36 9.42
C VAL A 121 -4.89 -8.51 8.17
N LYS A 122 -3.82 -7.79 7.86
CA LYS A 122 -3.83 -6.82 6.78
C LYS A 122 -2.64 -6.99 5.85
N ILE A 123 -2.92 -6.95 4.55
CA ILE A 123 -1.89 -6.83 3.51
C ILE A 123 -1.57 -5.35 3.34
N LYS A 124 -0.29 -5.02 3.25
CA LYS A 124 0.16 -3.67 2.92
C LYS A 124 -0.59 -3.12 1.72
N SER A 125 -1.18 -1.95 1.90
CA SER A 125 -1.89 -1.24 0.85
C SER A 125 -1.73 0.27 0.97
N MET A 126 -1.30 0.91 -0.11
CA MET A 126 -1.18 2.36 -0.16
C MET A 126 -2.53 3.06 0.00
N VAL A 127 -3.61 2.43 -0.44
CA VAL A 127 -4.97 3.00 -0.32
C VAL A 127 -5.43 2.96 1.13
N THR A 128 -5.15 1.89 1.87
CA THR A 128 -5.52 1.80 3.29
C THR A 128 -4.67 2.74 4.16
N GLN A 129 -3.43 2.99 3.78
CA GLN A 129 -2.59 4.02 4.43
C GLN A 129 -3.05 5.45 4.11
N GLU A 130 -3.57 5.68 2.90
CA GLU A 130 -4.12 6.96 2.46
C GLU A 130 -5.31 7.42 3.31
N ILE A 131 -6.11 6.47 3.79
CA ILE A 131 -7.31 6.70 4.59
C ILE A 131 -7.10 6.50 6.09
N ASP A 132 -5.85 6.28 6.54
CA ASP A 132 -5.49 6.02 7.93
C ASP A 132 -6.35 4.90 8.56
N LEU A 133 -6.53 3.78 7.80
CA LEU A 133 -7.45 2.71 8.17
C LEU A 133 -7.09 2.02 9.48
N ASN A 134 -5.80 1.83 9.77
CA ASN A 134 -5.38 1.18 11.02
C ASN A 134 -5.84 2.01 12.23
N GLU A 135 -5.61 3.31 12.18
CA GLU A 135 -6.00 4.26 13.22
C GLU A 135 -7.53 4.31 13.37
N ALA A 136 -8.26 4.24 12.26
CA ALA A 136 -9.71 4.22 12.28
C ALA A 136 -10.25 2.92 12.91
N LEU A 137 -9.69 1.75 12.59
CA LEU A 137 -10.09 0.47 13.17
C LEU A 137 -9.75 0.40 14.67
N GLU A 138 -8.56 0.84 15.06
CA GLU A 138 -8.16 0.92 16.46
C GLU A 138 -9.08 1.84 17.28
N ALA A 139 -9.57 2.94 16.67
CA ALA A 139 -10.56 3.82 17.30
C ALA A 139 -11.88 3.10 17.63
N GLU A 140 -12.21 2.09 16.87
CA GLU A 140 -13.39 1.26 17.03
C GLU A 140 -13.11 -0.01 17.86
N GLY A 141 -11.90 -0.15 18.43
CA GLY A 141 -11.49 -1.29 19.24
C GLY A 141 -11.09 -2.53 18.43
N ILE A 142 -10.84 -2.38 17.13
CA ILE A 142 -10.44 -3.46 16.23
C ILE A 142 -8.93 -3.36 15.96
N ALA A 143 -8.16 -4.38 16.35
CA ALA A 143 -6.74 -4.43 16.09
C ALA A 143 -6.45 -4.77 14.62
N ALA A 144 -5.61 -3.99 13.95
CA ALA A 144 -5.20 -4.24 12.56
C ALA A 144 -3.72 -4.67 12.52
N TRP A 145 -3.46 -5.94 12.19
CA TRP A 145 -2.12 -6.51 12.18
C TRP A 145 -1.51 -6.47 10.78
N GLU A 146 -0.45 -5.69 10.62
CA GLU A 146 0.34 -5.69 9.39
C GLU A 146 1.10 -7.01 9.24
N THR A 147 1.10 -7.58 8.05
CA THR A 147 1.66 -8.91 7.79
C THR A 147 2.85 -8.92 6.83
N ASP A 148 3.11 -7.82 6.13
CA ASP A 148 4.35 -7.58 5.38
C ASP A 148 5.49 -7.33 6.37
N LEU A 149 6.68 -7.91 6.15
CA LEU A 149 7.81 -7.78 7.08
C LEU A 149 8.15 -6.32 7.36
N ALA A 150 8.21 -5.49 6.33
CA ALA A 150 8.58 -4.09 6.50
C ALA A 150 7.49 -3.28 7.20
N GLU A 151 6.22 -3.56 6.95
CA GLU A 151 5.10 -2.93 7.67
C GLU A 151 5.02 -3.41 9.11
N LEU A 152 5.29 -4.69 9.39
CA LEU A 152 5.39 -5.19 10.76
C LEU A 152 6.48 -4.46 11.56
N ILE A 153 7.65 -4.24 10.96
CA ILE A 153 8.74 -3.47 11.59
C ILE A 153 8.28 -2.04 11.91
N VAL A 154 7.60 -1.40 10.96
CA VAL A 154 7.06 -0.04 11.14
C VAL A 154 6.01 -0.01 12.24
N GLN A 155 5.07 -0.96 12.22
CA GLN A 155 4.00 -1.06 13.21
C GLN A 155 4.55 -1.31 14.64
N LEU A 156 5.42 -2.31 14.81
CA LEU A 156 6.05 -2.60 16.11
C LEU A 156 6.96 -1.47 16.58
N GLY A 157 7.59 -0.75 15.65
CA GLY A 157 8.41 0.42 15.96
C GLY A 157 7.62 1.70 16.23
N HIS A 158 6.29 1.65 16.28
CA HIS A 158 5.41 2.82 16.44
C HIS A 158 5.77 3.96 15.49
N ASP A 159 6.10 3.60 14.24
CA ASP A 159 6.63 4.47 13.21
C ASP A 159 5.68 4.57 12.01
N LEU A 160 6.06 5.31 10.99
CA LEU A 160 5.32 5.46 9.75
C LEU A 160 6.13 4.91 8.57
N PRO A 161 5.46 4.40 7.51
CA PRO A 161 6.15 3.96 6.32
C PRO A 161 6.83 5.14 5.62
N SER A 162 8.05 4.92 5.14
CA SER A 162 8.84 5.95 4.45
C SER A 162 9.08 5.69 2.95
N HIS A 163 8.57 4.57 2.44
CA HIS A 163 8.66 4.19 1.02
C HIS A 163 7.45 3.37 0.60
N ILE A 164 6.99 3.55 -0.65
CA ILE A 164 5.80 2.87 -1.18
C ILE A 164 5.96 1.33 -1.18
N LEU A 165 7.16 0.80 -1.49
CA LEU A 165 7.41 -0.65 -1.59
C LEU A 165 8.19 -1.23 -0.43
N VAL A 166 9.08 -0.45 0.17
CA VAL A 166 9.96 -0.89 1.26
C VAL A 166 9.74 0.05 2.45
N PRO A 167 8.63 -0.10 3.19
CA PRO A 167 8.21 0.84 4.21
C PRO A 167 9.28 1.16 5.27
N ALA A 168 10.02 0.16 5.72
CA ALA A 168 11.07 0.28 6.73
C ALA A 168 12.47 0.61 6.18
N ILE A 169 12.59 1.13 4.95
CA ILE A 169 13.88 1.45 4.29
C ILE A 169 14.80 2.36 5.13
N HIS A 170 14.25 3.12 6.04
CA HIS A 170 14.95 4.03 6.94
C HIS A 170 15.59 3.32 8.15
N ARG A 171 15.19 2.06 8.43
CA ARG A 171 15.71 1.27 9.55
C ARG A 171 16.88 0.39 9.10
N ASN A 172 17.84 0.16 10.01
CA ASN A 172 18.90 -0.81 9.81
C ASN A 172 18.61 -2.10 10.62
N ARG A 173 19.36 -3.17 10.35
CA ARG A 173 19.14 -4.49 10.95
C ARG A 173 19.22 -4.49 12.48
N ARG A 174 20.10 -3.69 13.06
CA ARG A 174 20.24 -3.56 14.51
C ARG A 174 19.00 -2.92 15.12
N GLU A 175 18.50 -1.84 14.53
CA GLU A 175 17.25 -1.20 14.95
C GLU A 175 16.06 -2.15 14.82
N VAL A 176 15.98 -2.95 13.76
CA VAL A 176 14.93 -3.98 13.60
C VAL A 176 15.01 -5.02 14.72
N ARG A 177 16.23 -5.50 15.04
CA ARG A 177 16.43 -6.42 16.17
C ARG A 177 15.97 -5.82 17.49
N GLU A 178 16.34 -4.58 17.78
CA GLU A 178 15.95 -3.86 19.00
C GLU A 178 14.41 -3.78 19.09
N ILE A 179 13.74 -3.37 18.04
CA ILE A 179 12.26 -3.33 17.96
C ILE A 179 11.65 -4.70 18.23
N PHE A 180 12.16 -5.77 17.64
CA PHE A 180 11.61 -7.12 17.81
C PHE A 180 11.77 -7.62 19.24
N VAL A 181 12.93 -7.39 19.87
CA VAL A 181 13.19 -7.79 21.25
C VAL A 181 12.28 -7.04 22.23
N GLU A 182 12.04 -5.75 21.98
CA GLU A 182 11.27 -4.89 22.88
C GLU A 182 9.75 -5.07 22.71
N GLU A 183 9.27 -5.25 21.49
CA GLU A 183 7.86 -5.10 21.19
C GLU A 183 7.10 -6.40 20.86
N MET A 184 7.74 -7.39 20.22
CA MET A 184 7.00 -8.59 19.77
C MET A 184 6.23 -9.28 20.90
N GLY A 185 6.86 -9.39 22.09
CA GLY A 185 6.25 -10.07 23.24
C GLY A 185 5.00 -9.37 23.80
N ARG A 186 4.80 -8.10 23.48
CA ARG A 186 3.58 -7.35 23.90
C ARG A 186 2.37 -7.70 23.05
N TYR A 187 2.61 -8.14 21.81
CA TYR A 187 1.57 -8.34 20.80
C TYR A 187 1.45 -9.78 20.31
N GLY A 188 2.11 -10.73 20.95
CA GLY A 188 2.06 -12.16 20.60
C GLY A 188 3.37 -12.88 20.88
N THR A 189 3.77 -13.79 19.99
CA THR A 189 5.02 -14.56 20.16
C THR A 189 6.23 -13.64 20.22
N PRO A 190 7.03 -13.68 21.32
CA PRO A 190 8.20 -12.83 21.48
C PRO A 190 9.32 -13.22 20.52
N ALA A 191 10.26 -12.29 20.31
CA ALA A 191 11.50 -12.61 19.63
C ALA A 191 12.30 -13.67 20.43
N PRO A 192 13.01 -14.58 19.75
CA PRO A 192 13.86 -15.58 20.42
C PRO A 192 14.91 -14.92 21.33
N GLU A 193 15.16 -15.53 22.48
CA GLU A 193 16.23 -15.06 23.38
C GLU A 193 17.59 -15.08 22.66
N GLY A 194 18.34 -13.98 22.77
CA GLY A 194 19.65 -13.87 22.12
C GLY A 194 19.63 -13.69 20.60
N ILE A 195 18.47 -13.40 19.98
CA ILE A 195 18.37 -13.16 18.54
C ILE A 195 19.43 -12.15 18.07
N SER A 196 20.11 -12.47 16.97
CA SER A 196 21.09 -11.58 16.36
C SER A 196 20.44 -10.61 15.32
N ASP A 197 21.24 -9.73 14.74
CA ASP A 197 20.79 -8.86 13.63
C ASP A 197 20.94 -9.52 12.26
N ASN A 198 21.11 -10.84 12.22
CA ASN A 198 21.17 -11.62 10.99
C ASN A 198 19.80 -11.64 10.29
N PRO A 199 19.69 -11.22 9.01
CA PRO A 199 18.41 -11.14 8.30
C PRO A 199 17.56 -12.42 8.32
N PRO A 200 18.11 -13.64 8.10
CA PRO A 200 17.36 -14.88 8.24
C PRO A 200 16.72 -15.10 9.61
N GLU A 201 17.43 -14.75 10.71
CA GLU A 201 16.89 -14.89 12.07
C GLU A 201 15.76 -13.90 12.33
N LEU A 202 15.93 -12.65 11.88
CA LEU A 202 14.88 -11.63 12.00
C LEU A 202 13.64 -12.00 11.17
N ALA A 203 13.83 -12.49 9.94
CA ALA A 203 12.73 -12.95 9.11
C ALA A 203 11.98 -14.14 9.72
N GLU A 204 12.72 -15.11 10.32
CA GLU A 204 12.11 -16.24 10.99
C GLU A 204 11.35 -15.83 12.26
N ALA A 205 11.87 -14.89 13.05
CA ALA A 205 11.15 -14.34 14.20
C ALA A 205 9.83 -13.68 13.78
N ALA A 206 9.85 -12.88 12.72
CA ALA A 206 8.64 -12.29 12.15
C ALA A 206 7.65 -13.35 11.66
N ARG A 207 8.13 -14.37 10.95
CA ARG A 207 7.30 -15.48 10.47
C ARG A 207 6.59 -16.21 11.61
N VAL A 208 7.31 -16.52 12.68
CA VAL A 208 6.75 -17.22 13.85
C VAL A 208 5.73 -16.31 14.57
N HIS A 209 6.06 -15.04 14.76
CA HIS A 209 5.17 -14.06 15.38
C HIS A 209 3.85 -13.89 14.60
N LEU A 210 3.92 -13.81 13.28
CA LEU A 210 2.74 -13.65 12.43
C LEU A 210 1.91 -14.93 12.26
N ARG A 211 2.54 -16.11 12.42
CA ARG A 211 1.86 -17.38 12.18
C ARG A 211 0.59 -17.54 13.03
N GLU A 212 0.66 -17.20 14.32
CA GLU A 212 -0.52 -17.30 15.20
C GLU A 212 -1.64 -16.37 14.78
N LYS A 213 -1.30 -15.15 14.29
CA LYS A 213 -2.26 -14.18 13.79
C LYS A 213 -2.96 -14.69 12.55
N PHE A 214 -2.22 -15.24 11.58
CA PHE A 214 -2.79 -15.85 10.38
C PHE A 214 -3.76 -17.01 10.70
N LEU A 215 -3.42 -17.84 11.70
CA LEU A 215 -4.20 -19.03 12.01
C LEU A 215 -5.49 -18.73 12.80
N ARG A 216 -5.56 -17.59 13.50
CA ARG A 216 -6.74 -17.23 14.30
C ARG A 216 -7.62 -16.15 13.65
N ALA A 217 -7.09 -15.40 12.68
CA ALA A 217 -7.84 -14.30 12.07
C ALA A 217 -9.05 -14.81 11.29
N GLU A 218 -10.22 -14.30 11.63
CA GLU A 218 -11.49 -14.57 10.93
C GLU A 218 -11.74 -13.59 9.78
N MET A 219 -11.05 -12.44 9.78
CA MET A 219 -11.17 -11.40 8.76
C MET A 219 -9.80 -10.89 8.32
N ALA A 220 -9.67 -10.65 7.01
CA ALA A 220 -8.53 -9.96 6.44
C ALA A 220 -8.94 -8.67 5.72
N VAL A 221 -8.01 -7.71 5.69
CA VAL A 221 -8.14 -6.50 4.89
C VAL A 221 -7.00 -6.44 3.87
N SER A 222 -7.34 -6.14 2.63
CA SER A 222 -6.37 -5.93 1.56
C SER A 222 -6.63 -4.65 0.77
N GLY A 223 -5.68 -4.28 -0.07
CA GLY A 223 -5.93 -3.41 -1.21
C GLY A 223 -6.13 -4.22 -2.48
N GLY A 224 -5.98 -3.53 -3.62
CA GLY A 224 -5.90 -4.16 -4.94
C GLY A 224 -4.89 -3.43 -5.81
N ASN A 225 -4.10 -4.17 -6.57
CA ASN A 225 -3.25 -3.58 -7.60
C ASN A 225 -4.09 -3.18 -8.81
N PHE A 226 -5.03 -4.05 -9.20
CA PHE A 226 -5.97 -3.82 -10.30
C PHE A 226 -7.32 -4.52 -10.04
N ILE A 227 -8.35 -4.08 -10.76
CA ILE A 227 -9.62 -4.78 -10.94
C ILE A 227 -9.84 -4.92 -12.43
N VAL A 228 -10.09 -6.13 -12.92
CA VAL A 228 -10.43 -6.40 -14.33
C VAL A 228 -11.94 -6.22 -14.50
N ALA A 229 -12.35 -5.25 -15.31
CA ALA A 229 -13.75 -4.88 -15.42
C ALA A 229 -14.63 -5.99 -16.00
N GLU A 230 -14.14 -6.67 -17.04
CA GLU A 230 -14.92 -7.71 -17.75
C GLU A 230 -15.27 -8.92 -16.90
N THR A 231 -14.42 -9.26 -15.91
CA THR A 231 -14.58 -10.46 -15.09
C THR A 231 -14.85 -10.16 -13.61
N GLY A 232 -14.74 -8.89 -13.18
CA GLY A 232 -14.77 -8.52 -11.78
C GLY A 232 -13.58 -9.01 -10.96
N THR A 233 -12.48 -9.41 -11.61
CA THR A 233 -11.33 -10.01 -10.93
C THR A 233 -10.52 -8.99 -10.16
N LEU A 234 -10.39 -9.20 -8.86
CA LEU A 234 -9.45 -8.51 -8.01
C LEU A 234 -8.04 -9.08 -8.22
N VAL A 235 -7.06 -8.21 -8.48
CA VAL A 235 -5.67 -8.60 -8.74
C VAL A 235 -4.77 -8.07 -7.64
N ILE A 236 -4.03 -8.98 -7.00
CA ILE A 236 -3.07 -8.66 -5.95
C ILE A 236 -1.70 -9.22 -6.33
N VAL A 237 -0.69 -8.34 -6.31
CA VAL A 237 0.68 -8.65 -6.73
C VAL A 237 1.59 -8.43 -5.54
N GLU A 238 2.32 -9.47 -5.12
CA GLU A 238 3.18 -9.45 -3.95
C GLU A 238 4.42 -10.33 -4.10
N SER A 239 5.37 -10.24 -3.17
CA SER A 239 6.64 -10.97 -3.22
C SER A 239 6.93 -11.85 -2.00
N GLU A 240 6.20 -11.72 -0.91
CA GLU A 240 6.51 -12.36 0.39
C GLU A 240 5.63 -13.58 0.72
N GLY A 241 4.46 -13.70 0.11
CA GLY A 241 3.48 -14.75 0.39
C GLY A 241 2.54 -14.48 1.58
N ASN A 242 2.78 -13.40 2.34
CA ASN A 242 1.89 -12.94 3.40
C ASN A 242 0.50 -12.57 2.86
N GLY A 243 0.46 -11.94 1.68
CA GLY A 243 -0.77 -11.63 0.99
C GLY A 243 -1.59 -12.87 0.68
N ARG A 244 -0.96 -13.94 0.17
CA ARG A 244 -1.64 -15.23 -0.04
C ARG A 244 -2.28 -15.76 1.23
N MET A 245 -1.59 -15.67 2.37
CA MET A 245 -2.14 -16.10 3.66
C MET A 245 -3.37 -15.30 4.05
N CYS A 246 -3.32 -13.95 3.93
CA CYS A 246 -4.46 -13.09 4.19
C CYS A 246 -5.64 -13.33 3.25
N LEU A 247 -5.37 -13.65 1.98
CA LEU A 247 -6.40 -13.86 0.97
C LEU A 247 -7.07 -15.23 1.06
N THR A 248 -6.46 -16.23 1.73
CA THR A 248 -6.92 -17.61 1.69
C THR A 248 -7.41 -18.14 3.03
N LEU A 249 -6.85 -17.71 4.16
CA LEU A 249 -7.15 -18.29 5.47
C LEU A 249 -8.42 -17.73 6.13
N PRO A 250 -8.61 -16.41 6.21
CA PRO A 250 -9.79 -15.83 6.85
C PRO A 250 -11.08 -16.11 6.06
N LYS A 251 -12.18 -16.25 6.78
CA LYS A 251 -13.50 -16.46 6.19
C LYS A 251 -14.05 -15.23 5.49
N THR A 252 -13.69 -14.04 6.00
CA THR A 252 -14.11 -12.76 5.44
C THR A 252 -12.90 -12.00 4.89
N LEU A 253 -13.00 -11.56 3.64
CA LEU A 253 -12.00 -10.68 3.01
C LEU A 253 -12.64 -9.37 2.60
N VAL A 254 -12.05 -8.25 3.03
CA VAL A 254 -12.44 -6.89 2.60
C VAL A 254 -11.30 -6.23 1.86
N SER A 255 -11.52 -5.87 0.60
CA SER A 255 -10.50 -5.24 -0.24
C SER A 255 -10.88 -3.80 -0.56
N VAL A 256 -10.06 -2.83 -0.12
CA VAL A 256 -10.27 -1.40 -0.42
C VAL A 256 -9.45 -1.02 -1.64
N VAL A 257 -10.11 -0.60 -2.71
CA VAL A 257 -9.47 -0.37 -4.01
C VAL A 257 -9.88 1.00 -4.57
N GLY A 258 -8.89 1.82 -4.93
CA GLY A 258 -9.17 3.09 -5.60
C GLY A 258 -9.78 2.86 -6.98
N ILE A 259 -10.80 3.65 -7.32
CA ILE A 259 -11.53 3.52 -8.60
C ILE A 259 -10.63 3.65 -9.84
N GLU A 260 -9.48 4.30 -9.71
CA GLU A 260 -8.49 4.41 -10.79
C GLU A 260 -7.74 3.10 -11.09
N LYS A 261 -7.94 2.05 -10.27
CA LYS A 261 -7.26 0.76 -10.43
C LYS A 261 -7.92 -0.17 -11.44
N ILE A 262 -9.03 0.21 -12.03
CA ILE A 262 -9.70 -0.56 -13.08
C ILE A 262 -8.80 -0.72 -14.32
N VAL A 263 -8.82 -1.92 -14.89
CA VAL A 263 -8.33 -2.26 -16.23
C VAL A 263 -9.47 -2.96 -16.98
N PRO A 264 -9.62 -2.74 -18.31
CA PRO A 264 -10.78 -3.26 -19.05
C PRO A 264 -10.85 -4.77 -19.11
N THR A 265 -9.75 -5.43 -19.54
CA THR A 265 -9.71 -6.85 -19.87
C THR A 265 -8.48 -7.55 -19.24
N ILE A 266 -8.43 -8.87 -19.30
CA ILE A 266 -7.27 -9.66 -18.89
C ILE A 266 -6.04 -9.36 -19.77
N GLU A 267 -6.25 -9.17 -21.09
CA GLU A 267 -5.17 -8.79 -22.02
C GLU A 267 -4.59 -7.42 -21.66
N ASP A 268 -5.43 -6.45 -21.32
CA ASP A 268 -4.95 -5.15 -20.81
C ASP A 268 -4.16 -5.31 -19.51
N LEU A 269 -4.53 -6.23 -18.61
CA LEU A 269 -3.82 -6.51 -17.39
C LEU A 269 -2.38 -7.02 -17.62
N GLU A 270 -2.15 -7.84 -18.66
CA GLU A 270 -0.82 -8.39 -18.97
C GLU A 270 0.23 -7.28 -19.16
N VAL A 271 -0.16 -6.16 -19.75
CA VAL A 271 0.70 -4.98 -19.93
C VAL A 271 1.23 -4.49 -18.57
N PHE A 272 0.35 -4.41 -17.58
CA PHE A 272 0.72 -3.94 -16.25
C PHE A 272 1.51 -4.97 -15.44
N LEU A 273 1.20 -6.27 -15.59
CA LEU A 273 1.96 -7.36 -14.94
C LEU A 273 3.39 -7.44 -15.48
N LYS A 274 3.62 -7.02 -16.73
CA LYS A 274 4.95 -6.91 -17.31
C LYS A 274 5.72 -5.67 -16.80
N LEU A 275 5.01 -4.53 -16.67
CA LEU A 275 5.60 -3.25 -16.26
C LEU A 275 5.88 -3.15 -14.77
N LEU A 276 4.95 -3.61 -13.92
CA LEU A 276 4.97 -3.36 -12.47
C LEU A 276 6.22 -3.95 -11.80
N PRO A 277 6.54 -5.26 -11.89
CA PRO A 277 7.69 -5.83 -11.20
C PRO A 277 9.02 -5.27 -11.73
N ARG A 278 9.12 -5.04 -13.04
CA ARG A 278 10.34 -4.45 -13.63
C ARG A 278 10.58 -3.03 -13.16
N SER A 279 9.50 -2.26 -13.00
CA SER A 279 9.58 -0.86 -12.55
C SER A 279 9.77 -0.74 -11.03
N SER A 280 9.29 -1.70 -10.26
CA SER A 280 9.30 -1.64 -8.79
C SER A 280 10.60 -2.17 -8.19
N THR A 281 10.78 -3.46 -8.12
CA THR A 281 11.93 -4.13 -7.49
C THR A 281 13.01 -4.55 -8.49
N GLY A 282 12.77 -4.33 -9.78
CA GLY A 282 13.67 -4.75 -10.86
C GLY A 282 13.65 -6.28 -11.04
N GLU A 283 12.47 -6.85 -11.11
CA GLU A 283 12.25 -8.28 -11.32
C GLU A 283 11.46 -8.53 -12.59
N ARG A 284 11.64 -9.70 -13.22
CA ARG A 284 10.95 -10.04 -14.46
C ARG A 284 9.46 -10.25 -14.25
N MET A 285 9.10 -10.85 -13.09
CA MET A 285 7.73 -11.06 -12.65
C MET A 285 7.69 -11.13 -11.12
N ASN A 286 6.54 -10.88 -10.53
CA ASN A 286 6.37 -11.08 -9.10
C ASN A 286 6.23 -12.59 -8.79
N PRO A 287 6.75 -13.06 -7.64
CA PRO A 287 6.58 -14.44 -7.19
C PRO A 287 5.13 -14.84 -7.04
N TYR A 288 4.28 -13.94 -6.58
CA TYR A 288 2.86 -14.19 -6.37
C TYR A 288 2.01 -13.14 -7.10
N THR A 289 1.13 -13.63 -7.97
CA THR A 289 0.05 -12.86 -8.58
C THR A 289 -1.24 -13.61 -8.31
N SER A 290 -2.09 -13.02 -7.46
CA SER A 290 -3.36 -13.63 -7.06
C SER A 290 -4.51 -12.97 -7.78
N LEU A 291 -5.37 -13.78 -8.38
CA LEU A 291 -6.55 -13.40 -9.14
C LEU A 291 -7.78 -13.95 -8.42
N TRP A 292 -8.61 -13.07 -7.88
CA TRP A 292 -9.82 -13.42 -7.13
C TRP A 292 -11.04 -12.96 -7.91
N THR A 293 -11.71 -13.90 -8.58
CA THR A 293 -12.83 -13.61 -9.48
C THR A 293 -14.18 -13.71 -8.79
N GLY A 294 -14.27 -14.45 -7.67
CA GLY A 294 -15.52 -14.63 -6.95
C GLY A 294 -15.37 -15.48 -5.70
N VAL A 295 -16.49 -15.85 -5.13
CA VAL A 295 -16.60 -16.75 -3.97
C VAL A 295 -16.81 -18.17 -4.46
N THR A 296 -16.03 -19.13 -3.91
CA THR A 296 -16.17 -20.56 -4.21
C THR A 296 -16.44 -21.29 -2.89
N ASP A 297 -17.52 -22.05 -2.85
CA ASP A 297 -17.92 -22.79 -1.65
C ASP A 297 -16.81 -23.75 -1.17
N GLY A 298 -16.43 -23.60 0.09
CA GLY A 298 -15.40 -24.41 0.74
C GLY A 298 -13.95 -24.08 0.35
N ASP A 299 -13.70 -23.07 -0.49
CA ASP A 299 -12.34 -22.66 -0.89
C ASP A 299 -12.14 -21.15 -0.75
N GLY A 300 -11.15 -20.75 0.06
CA GLY A 300 -10.84 -19.36 0.37
C GLY A 300 -11.94 -18.63 1.18
N PRO A 301 -11.97 -17.31 1.13
CA PRO A 301 -12.99 -16.51 1.83
C PRO A 301 -14.38 -16.81 1.33
N GLN A 302 -15.31 -17.08 2.27
CA GLN A 302 -16.72 -17.33 1.97
C GLN A 302 -17.55 -16.06 1.94
N ASP A 303 -16.96 -14.94 2.38
CA ASP A 303 -17.58 -13.63 2.41
C ASP A 303 -16.54 -12.61 1.91
N LEU A 304 -16.72 -12.18 0.67
CA LEU A 304 -15.76 -11.31 -0.02
C LEU A 304 -16.42 -9.97 -0.33
N HIS A 305 -15.79 -8.90 0.19
CA HIS A 305 -16.22 -7.53 -0.01
C HIS A 305 -15.19 -6.72 -0.76
N VAL A 306 -15.62 -5.89 -1.70
CA VAL A 306 -14.78 -4.91 -2.39
C VAL A 306 -15.33 -3.51 -2.14
N VAL A 307 -14.51 -2.63 -1.59
CA VAL A 307 -14.83 -1.22 -1.36
C VAL A 307 -14.17 -0.40 -2.45
N LEU A 308 -14.97 0.12 -3.39
CA LEU A 308 -14.54 1.02 -4.45
C LEU A 308 -14.44 2.44 -3.90
N LEU A 309 -13.22 2.94 -3.79
CA LEU A 309 -12.94 4.22 -3.14
C LEU A 309 -12.65 5.33 -4.14
N ASP A 310 -13.43 6.42 -4.08
CA ASP A 310 -13.12 7.66 -4.82
C ASP A 310 -12.03 8.47 -4.12
N ASN A 311 -12.27 8.97 -2.94
CA ASN A 311 -11.35 9.79 -2.14
C ASN A 311 -10.61 10.86 -2.98
N GLY A 312 -11.37 11.61 -3.80
CA GLY A 312 -10.88 12.69 -4.65
C GLY A 312 -10.38 12.27 -6.04
N ARG A 313 -10.43 10.99 -6.42
CA ARG A 313 -9.97 10.52 -7.74
C ARG A 313 -10.81 11.06 -8.88
N SER A 314 -12.13 11.16 -8.71
CA SER A 314 -13.03 11.77 -9.68
C SER A 314 -12.69 13.26 -9.90
N ARG A 315 -12.33 13.99 -8.84
CA ARG A 315 -11.87 15.38 -8.93
C ARG A 315 -10.57 15.48 -9.71
N VAL A 316 -9.57 14.62 -9.43
CA VAL A 316 -8.33 14.55 -10.20
C VAL A 316 -8.59 14.24 -11.67
N LEU A 317 -9.51 13.32 -11.95
CA LEU A 317 -9.88 12.95 -13.31
C LEU A 317 -10.52 14.11 -14.08
N SER A 318 -11.27 14.96 -13.41
CA SER A 318 -11.93 16.11 -14.02
C SER A 318 -10.96 17.24 -14.42
N ASP A 319 -9.74 17.28 -13.82
CA ASP A 319 -8.71 18.27 -14.16
C ASP A 319 -7.94 17.85 -15.43
N PRO A 320 -8.04 18.61 -16.53
CA PRO A 320 -7.32 18.30 -17.78
C PRO A 320 -5.80 18.20 -17.64
N THR A 321 -5.22 18.95 -16.71
CA THR A 321 -3.77 18.98 -16.45
C THR A 321 -3.37 17.85 -15.50
N GLY A 322 -4.09 17.70 -14.40
CA GLY A 322 -3.74 16.79 -13.29
C GLY A 322 -4.08 15.32 -13.55
N ARG A 323 -5.09 15.02 -14.39
CA ARG A 323 -5.60 13.65 -14.58
C ARG A 323 -4.55 12.63 -14.98
N ALA A 324 -3.47 13.04 -15.65
CA ALA A 324 -2.37 12.16 -16.03
C ALA A 324 -1.68 11.50 -14.80
N ALA A 325 -1.79 12.09 -13.60
CA ALA A 325 -1.28 11.49 -12.37
C ALA A 325 -1.99 10.19 -12.00
N LEU A 326 -3.24 9.97 -12.45
CA LEU A 326 -3.99 8.73 -12.24
C LEU A 326 -3.49 7.55 -13.08
N ARG A 327 -2.58 7.77 -14.05
CA ARG A 327 -1.85 6.68 -14.73
C ARG A 327 -0.89 5.95 -13.80
N CYS A 328 -0.59 6.51 -12.64
CA CYS A 328 0.36 5.94 -11.70
C CYS A 328 -0.08 4.57 -11.16
N ILE A 329 0.76 3.55 -11.35
CA ILE A 329 0.55 2.18 -10.84
C ILE A 329 1.23 1.91 -9.48
N ARG A 330 1.74 2.94 -8.82
CA ARG A 330 2.42 2.86 -7.51
C ARG A 330 3.70 2.00 -7.50
N CYS A 331 4.44 1.95 -8.61
CA CYS A 331 5.66 1.16 -8.73
C CYS A 331 6.89 1.76 -8.02
N SER A 332 6.82 2.95 -7.48
CA SER A 332 7.91 3.69 -6.80
C SER A 332 9.16 4.01 -7.63
N ALA A 333 9.20 3.73 -8.93
CA ALA A 333 10.39 4.00 -9.76
C ALA A 333 10.85 5.47 -9.69
N CYS A 334 9.92 6.41 -9.58
CA CYS A 334 10.22 7.84 -9.43
C CYS A 334 10.88 8.19 -8.09
N LEU A 335 10.58 7.45 -7.01
CA LEU A 335 11.22 7.65 -5.71
C LEU A 335 12.70 7.28 -5.77
N ASN A 336 13.00 6.15 -6.43
CA ASN A 336 14.35 5.60 -6.50
C ASN A 336 15.32 6.42 -7.38
N ILE A 337 14.83 7.43 -8.10
CA ILE A 337 15.66 8.37 -8.88
C ILE A 337 15.57 9.80 -8.33
N CYS A 338 14.69 10.08 -7.38
CA CYS A 338 14.47 11.42 -6.87
C CYS A 338 15.61 11.88 -5.97
N PRO A 339 16.34 12.96 -6.31
CA PRO A 339 17.45 13.44 -5.49
C PRO A 339 16.98 14.02 -4.15
N VAL A 340 15.74 14.49 -4.06
CA VAL A 340 15.16 14.99 -2.82
C VAL A 340 14.83 13.83 -1.89
N TYR A 341 14.09 12.82 -2.38
CA TYR A 341 13.75 11.64 -1.61
C TYR A 341 14.99 10.93 -1.06
N GLU A 342 16.03 10.73 -1.88
CA GLU A 342 17.29 10.09 -1.48
C GLU A 342 17.98 10.82 -0.31
N ARG A 343 17.73 12.11 -0.14
CA ARG A 343 18.37 12.93 0.90
C ARG A 343 17.57 13.02 2.19
N VAL A 344 16.24 13.12 2.10
CA VAL A 344 15.39 13.45 3.25
C VAL A 344 14.49 12.29 3.70
N GLY A 345 14.32 11.26 2.87
CA GLY A 345 13.40 10.15 3.14
C GLY A 345 11.94 10.47 2.92
N GLY A 346 11.08 9.45 3.08
CA GLY A 346 9.66 9.57 2.83
C GLY A 346 8.90 10.35 3.90
N HIS A 347 9.29 10.23 5.15
CA HIS A 347 8.63 10.90 6.27
C HIS A 347 8.56 12.41 6.08
N ALA A 348 9.60 13.03 5.48
CA ALA A 348 9.63 14.47 5.24
C ALA A 348 8.46 14.98 4.39
N TYR A 349 7.84 14.13 3.57
CA TYR A 349 6.72 14.52 2.72
C TYR A 349 5.37 14.60 3.47
N GLY A 350 5.27 14.09 4.69
CA GLY A 350 4.03 14.11 5.46
C GLY A 350 2.85 13.47 4.71
N SER A 351 3.10 12.38 4.00
CA SER A 351 2.12 11.71 3.14
C SER A 351 2.54 10.25 2.93
N PRO A 352 1.60 9.30 2.80
CA PRO A 352 1.91 7.94 2.39
C PRO A 352 2.48 7.87 0.96
N TYR A 353 2.30 8.91 0.17
CA TYR A 353 2.88 9.06 -1.17
C TYR A 353 4.05 10.04 -1.16
N PRO A 354 5.30 9.58 -0.91
CA PRO A 354 6.46 10.47 -0.99
C PRO A 354 6.98 10.59 -2.43
N GLY A 355 7.98 11.46 -2.61
CA GLY A 355 8.69 11.64 -3.87
C GLY A 355 7.87 12.35 -4.96
N PRO A 356 8.28 12.24 -6.23
CA PRO A 356 7.67 12.96 -7.34
C PRO A 356 6.17 12.75 -7.49
N ILE A 357 5.74 11.48 -7.46
CA ILE A 357 4.30 11.19 -7.62
C ILE A 357 3.48 11.72 -6.44
N GLY A 358 4.03 11.68 -5.22
CA GLY A 358 3.37 12.20 -4.04
C GLY A 358 3.22 13.72 -4.08
N ALA A 359 4.25 14.44 -4.55
CA ALA A 359 4.22 15.88 -4.73
C ALA A 359 3.19 16.34 -5.80
N ILE A 360 2.88 15.47 -6.77
CA ILE A 360 1.89 15.76 -7.82
C ILE A 360 0.49 15.28 -7.40
N LEU A 361 0.35 14.04 -6.98
CA LEU A 361 -0.95 13.40 -6.70
C LEU A 361 -1.51 13.79 -5.33
N GLY A 362 -0.66 13.91 -4.31
CA GLY A 362 -1.09 14.22 -2.95
C GLY A 362 -1.95 15.48 -2.83
N PRO A 363 -1.51 16.64 -3.34
CA PRO A 363 -2.32 17.86 -3.34
C PRO A 363 -3.63 17.75 -4.10
N GLN A 364 -3.65 16.94 -5.18
CA GLN A 364 -4.86 16.74 -5.97
C GLN A 364 -5.90 15.89 -5.26
N LEU A 365 -5.47 14.84 -4.54
CA LEU A 365 -6.37 13.97 -3.77
C LEU A 365 -6.91 14.67 -2.50
N ARG A 366 -6.06 15.36 -1.76
CA ARG A 366 -6.43 16.03 -0.49
C ARG A 366 -7.04 17.40 -0.68
N GLY A 367 -6.72 18.11 -1.75
CA GLY A 367 -7.04 19.50 -1.98
C GLY A 367 -5.84 20.41 -1.71
N LEU A 368 -5.83 21.58 -2.36
CA LEU A 368 -4.70 22.51 -2.31
C LEU A 368 -4.54 23.17 -0.93
N GLU A 369 -5.63 23.40 -0.21
CA GLU A 369 -5.60 24.01 1.12
C GLU A 369 -4.91 23.10 2.14
N ASP A 370 -5.22 21.80 2.14
CA ASP A 370 -4.61 20.83 3.04
C ASP A 370 -3.15 20.52 2.68
N ALA A 371 -2.81 20.60 1.39
CA ALA A 371 -1.47 20.29 0.88
C ALA A 371 -0.54 21.52 0.77
N ARG A 372 -1.05 22.72 0.98
CA ARG A 372 -0.38 24.00 0.70
C ARG A 372 1.02 24.10 1.29
N ASP A 373 1.17 23.74 2.54
CA ASP A 373 2.43 23.93 3.26
C ASP A 373 3.34 22.69 3.22
N ARG A 374 2.87 21.57 2.66
CA ARG A 374 3.55 20.29 2.71
C ARG A 374 4.15 19.84 1.40
N ALA A 375 3.40 19.93 0.32
CA ALA A 375 3.78 19.34 -0.96
C ALA A 375 4.04 20.37 -2.07
N LEU A 376 3.29 21.47 -2.12
CA LEU A 376 3.37 22.45 -3.20
C LEU A 376 4.74 23.14 -3.33
N PRO A 377 5.46 23.50 -2.24
CA PRO A 377 6.78 24.14 -2.36
C PRO A 377 7.81 23.29 -3.10
N PHE A 378 7.58 21.96 -3.22
CA PHE A 378 8.53 21.02 -3.82
C PHE A 378 8.09 20.50 -5.17
N ALA A 379 6.87 20.76 -5.60
CA ALA A 379 6.41 20.37 -6.94
C ALA A 379 7.26 21.04 -8.04
N SER A 380 7.79 22.21 -7.79
CA SER A 380 8.67 22.94 -8.71
C SER A 380 10.12 22.41 -8.77
N THR A 381 10.52 21.50 -7.87
CA THR A 381 11.86 20.90 -7.85
C THR A 381 11.90 19.54 -8.51
N LEU A 382 10.79 19.08 -9.05
CA LEU A 382 10.60 17.80 -9.70
C LEU A 382 10.39 17.97 -11.20
#